data_cabda52cdee8c90a82f8a90c0bc54004
#
_entry.id   cabda52cdee8c90a82f8a90c0bc54004
#
_cell.length_a   1.000
_cell.length_b   1.000
_cell.length_c   1.000
_cell.angle_alpha   90.00
_cell.angle_beta   90.00
_cell.angle_gamma   90.00
#
_symmetry.space_group_name_H-M   'P 1'
#
loop_
_entity.id
_entity.type
_entity.pdbx_description
1 polymer ?
#
loop_
_entity_poly.entity_id
_entity_poly.type
_entity_poly.pdbx_seq_one_letter_code
_entity_poly.pdbx_strand_id
1 'polypeptide(L)'
;MIIKNGNVFQEDGSYKVADLYVENGRIVASADELTDKTELDASGLKVLPGLVDIHSHGAVRHDFSDADVDGLRTILQYEKSQGITSYCPTSMTLPKEELLKIFQTAKDVEQDETCARIVGINMEGPFLDPVKKGAHVEGYIRKPDIEFFRACNEAAGGMIKLVTLAPNMEGSEEFIRELHNEVVISIGHTAADLSLIHISEPTRRSYISY
;
A
#
# COMPACT_ATOMS: atom_id res chain seq x y z
N MET A 1 -23.60 -15.00 -1.82
CA MET A 1 -24.11 -14.14 -0.72
C MET A 1 -24.88 -12.96 -1.27
N ILE A 2 -25.95 -12.53 -0.61
CA ILE A 2 -26.75 -11.35 -0.99
C ILE A 2 -26.66 -10.32 0.14
N ILE A 3 -26.22 -9.09 -0.17
CA ILE A 3 -26.30 -7.96 0.76
C ILE A 3 -27.57 -7.19 0.40
N LYS A 4 -28.58 -7.19 1.28
CA LYS A 4 -29.92 -6.65 1.02
C LYS A 4 -30.12 -5.27 1.62
N ASN A 5 -30.91 -4.44 0.94
CA ASN A 5 -31.39 -3.15 1.45
C ASN A 5 -30.29 -2.14 1.79
N GLY A 6 -29.06 -2.35 1.36
CA GLY A 6 -27.94 -1.46 1.65
C GLY A 6 -28.05 -0.13 0.92
N ASN A 7 -27.61 0.96 1.57
CA ASN A 7 -27.43 2.25 0.90
C ASN A 7 -26.06 2.25 0.19
N VAL A 8 -26.06 1.76 -1.07
CA VAL A 8 -24.87 1.39 -1.84
C VAL A 8 -24.26 2.61 -2.53
N PHE A 9 -22.96 2.80 -2.36
CA PHE A 9 -22.19 3.83 -3.04
C PHE A 9 -22.15 3.57 -4.55
N GLN A 10 -22.37 4.63 -5.35
CA GLN A 10 -22.40 4.59 -6.81
C GLN A 10 -21.15 5.25 -7.39
N GLU A 11 -20.85 4.97 -8.67
CA GLU A 11 -19.71 5.55 -9.38
C GLU A 11 -19.75 7.10 -9.50
N ASP A 12 -20.94 7.67 -9.49
CA ASP A 12 -21.15 9.14 -9.52
C ASP A 12 -20.99 9.82 -8.14
N GLY A 13 -20.61 9.05 -7.12
CA GLY A 13 -20.45 9.53 -5.75
C GLY A 13 -21.76 9.61 -4.94
N SER A 14 -22.90 9.26 -5.54
CA SER A 14 -24.19 9.18 -4.85
C SER A 14 -24.35 7.86 -4.08
N TYR A 15 -25.45 7.75 -3.34
CA TYR A 15 -25.89 6.51 -2.69
C TYR A 15 -27.28 6.12 -3.11
N LYS A 16 -27.50 4.83 -3.33
CA LYS A 16 -28.80 4.27 -3.69
C LYS A 16 -29.10 3.03 -2.90
N VAL A 17 -30.34 2.90 -2.36
CA VAL A 17 -30.77 1.66 -1.75
C VAL A 17 -30.90 0.57 -2.81
N ALA A 18 -30.12 -0.49 -2.66
CA ALA A 18 -30.05 -1.61 -3.60
C ALA A 18 -29.54 -2.87 -2.90
N ASP A 19 -29.78 -4.01 -3.55
CA ASP A 19 -29.14 -5.27 -3.20
C ASP A 19 -27.84 -5.44 -3.98
N LEU A 20 -26.85 -6.09 -3.35
CA LEU A 20 -25.62 -6.52 -4.01
C LEU A 20 -25.52 -8.04 -3.94
N TYR A 21 -25.07 -8.63 -5.04
CA TYR A 21 -24.88 -10.06 -5.20
C TYR A 21 -23.37 -10.34 -5.27
N VAL A 22 -22.87 -11.21 -4.41
CA VAL A 22 -21.45 -11.54 -4.31
C VAL A 22 -21.24 -13.03 -4.49
N GLU A 23 -20.46 -13.41 -5.48
CA GLU A 23 -20.03 -14.78 -5.78
C GLU A 23 -18.52 -14.85 -5.95
N ASN A 24 -17.87 -15.76 -5.25
CA ASN A 24 -16.42 -15.95 -5.32
C ASN A 24 -15.59 -14.65 -5.15
N GLY A 25 -16.02 -13.80 -4.20
CA GLY A 25 -15.35 -12.51 -3.91
C GLY A 25 -15.54 -11.42 -4.96
N ARG A 26 -16.50 -11.58 -5.89
CA ARG A 26 -16.83 -10.60 -6.92
C ARG A 26 -18.29 -10.20 -6.88
N ILE A 27 -18.58 -8.95 -7.19
CA ILE A 27 -19.96 -8.49 -7.40
C ILE A 27 -20.40 -9.02 -8.76
N VAL A 28 -21.60 -9.66 -8.78
CA VAL A 28 -22.25 -10.21 -9.97
C VAL A 28 -23.58 -9.49 -10.23
N ALA A 29 -24.16 -9.68 -11.43
CA ALA A 29 -25.29 -8.88 -11.87
C ALA A 29 -26.63 -9.29 -11.21
N SER A 30 -26.80 -10.56 -10.86
CA SER A 30 -28.08 -11.06 -10.33
C SER A 30 -27.91 -12.22 -9.35
N ALA A 31 -28.97 -12.50 -8.60
CA ALA A 31 -29.05 -13.64 -7.68
C ALA A 31 -29.02 -15.02 -8.41
N ASP A 32 -29.25 -15.05 -9.70
CA ASP A 32 -29.22 -16.29 -10.49
C ASP A 32 -27.80 -16.83 -10.67
N GLU A 33 -26.80 -15.96 -10.53
CA GLU A 33 -25.38 -16.31 -10.61
C GLU A 33 -24.81 -16.86 -9.32
N LEU A 34 -25.62 -16.86 -8.23
CA LEU A 34 -25.15 -17.26 -6.91
C LEU A 34 -25.33 -18.76 -6.65
N THR A 35 -24.26 -19.39 -6.19
CA THR A 35 -24.30 -20.72 -5.57
C THR A 35 -24.66 -20.64 -4.10
N ASP A 36 -24.14 -19.66 -3.37
CA ASP A 36 -24.51 -19.35 -1.99
C ASP A 36 -25.49 -18.17 -1.94
N LYS A 37 -26.68 -18.42 -1.43
CA LYS A 37 -27.77 -17.43 -1.28
C LYS A 37 -27.93 -16.94 0.17
N THR A 38 -26.90 -17.05 0.98
CA THR A 38 -26.89 -16.43 2.32
C THR A 38 -27.17 -14.94 2.21
N GLU A 39 -28.12 -14.46 3.01
CA GLU A 39 -28.54 -13.06 3.03
C GLU A 39 -27.94 -12.31 4.22
N LEU A 40 -27.46 -11.09 3.98
CA LEU A 40 -27.05 -10.12 4.99
C LEU A 40 -27.93 -8.87 4.83
N ASP A 41 -28.74 -8.57 5.83
CA ASP A 41 -29.54 -7.34 5.84
C ASP A 41 -28.68 -6.13 6.21
N ALA A 42 -28.50 -5.20 5.27
CA ALA A 42 -27.77 -3.95 5.41
C ALA A 42 -28.73 -2.74 5.52
N SER A 43 -29.99 -2.94 5.94
CA SER A 43 -30.95 -1.86 6.11
C SER A 43 -30.41 -0.75 7.01
N GLY A 44 -30.42 0.49 6.53
CA GLY A 44 -29.90 1.66 7.24
C GLY A 44 -28.36 1.80 7.25
N LEU A 45 -27.64 0.83 6.69
CA LEU A 45 -26.17 0.88 6.59
C LEU A 45 -25.72 1.41 5.22
N LYS A 46 -24.59 2.12 5.22
CA LYS A 46 -23.88 2.45 3.98
C LYS A 46 -23.03 1.25 3.55
N VAL A 47 -23.15 0.89 2.28
CA VAL A 47 -22.32 -0.13 1.64
C VAL A 47 -21.41 0.55 0.64
N LEU A 48 -20.11 0.45 0.84
CA LEU A 48 -19.09 1.08 0.01
C LEU A 48 -17.90 0.13 -0.19
N PRO A 49 -17.08 0.34 -1.21
CA PRO A 49 -15.82 -0.40 -1.33
C PRO A 49 -14.98 -0.24 -0.08
N GLY A 50 -14.27 -1.29 0.31
CA GLY A 50 -13.32 -1.20 1.40
C GLY A 50 -12.26 -0.15 1.13
N LEU A 51 -11.81 0.53 2.18
CA LEU A 51 -10.77 1.55 2.07
C LEU A 51 -9.42 0.90 1.74
N VAL A 52 -8.56 1.67 1.09
CA VAL A 52 -7.20 1.28 0.74
C VAL A 52 -6.24 2.23 1.44
N ASP A 53 -5.35 1.70 2.28
CA ASP A 53 -4.25 2.47 2.86
C ASP A 53 -2.93 2.07 2.18
N ILE A 54 -2.26 3.04 1.59
CA ILE A 54 -1.01 2.84 0.86
C ILE A 54 0.21 3.44 1.57
N HIS A 55 0.02 4.04 2.76
CA HIS A 55 1.11 4.68 3.48
C HIS A 55 0.83 4.73 4.99
N SER A 56 1.21 3.67 5.68
CA SER A 56 1.19 3.60 7.14
C SER A 56 2.33 2.72 7.65
N HIS A 57 3.05 3.20 8.66
CA HIS A 57 4.18 2.48 9.24
C HIS A 57 3.74 1.43 10.25
N GLY A 58 2.59 1.64 10.87
CA GLY A 58 2.07 0.72 11.86
C GLY A 58 0.90 1.26 12.66
N ALA A 59 0.38 0.44 13.57
CA ALA A 59 -0.73 0.77 14.45
C ALA A 59 -0.66 -0.06 15.73
N VAL A 60 -1.48 0.29 16.75
CA VAL A 60 -1.68 -0.47 18.00
C VAL A 60 -0.37 -0.91 18.68
N ARG A 61 0.63 -0.03 18.67
CA ARG A 61 1.98 -0.21 19.26
C ARG A 61 2.88 -1.21 18.53
N HIS A 62 2.56 -1.57 17.31
CA HIS A 62 3.43 -2.32 16.41
C HIS A 62 3.79 -1.46 15.21
N ASP A 63 5.00 -1.64 14.70
CA ASP A 63 5.50 -1.01 13.49
C ASP A 63 5.91 -2.09 12.49
N PHE A 64 5.70 -1.85 11.22
CA PHE A 64 6.16 -2.79 10.19
C PHE A 64 7.68 -3.00 10.25
N SER A 65 8.40 -1.95 10.66
CA SER A 65 9.85 -1.97 10.83
C SER A 65 10.34 -2.82 12.02
N ASP A 66 9.45 -3.33 12.88
CA ASP A 66 9.81 -4.24 13.95
C ASP A 66 10.22 -5.64 13.46
N ALA A 67 9.89 -5.95 12.19
CA ALA A 67 10.09 -7.28 11.59
C ALA A 67 9.47 -8.42 12.41
N ASP A 68 8.31 -8.14 13.01
CA ASP A 68 7.53 -9.06 13.83
C ASP A 68 6.28 -9.52 13.09
N VAL A 69 6.18 -10.82 12.81
CA VAL A 69 5.05 -11.42 12.07
C VAL A 69 3.74 -11.27 12.83
N ASP A 70 3.75 -11.50 14.15
CA ASP A 70 2.55 -11.40 14.99
C ASP A 70 2.13 -9.93 15.15
N GLY A 71 3.09 -9.03 15.28
CA GLY A 71 2.87 -7.58 15.28
C GLY A 71 2.24 -7.10 13.97
N LEU A 72 2.77 -7.52 12.83
CA LEU A 72 2.19 -7.18 11.53
C LEU A 72 0.77 -7.72 11.39
N ARG A 73 0.51 -8.97 11.81
CA ARG A 73 -0.84 -9.53 11.82
C ARG A 73 -1.81 -8.68 12.67
N THR A 74 -1.36 -8.21 13.83
CA THR A 74 -2.14 -7.34 14.71
C THR A 74 -2.47 -6.01 14.03
N ILE A 75 -1.51 -5.42 13.31
CA ILE A 75 -1.75 -4.23 12.46
C ILE A 75 -2.84 -4.52 11.43
N LEU A 76 -2.73 -5.63 10.68
CA LEU A 76 -3.70 -5.99 9.64
C LEU A 76 -5.13 -6.17 10.18
N GLN A 77 -5.28 -6.74 11.36
CA GLN A 77 -6.57 -6.88 12.04
C GLN A 77 -7.13 -5.53 12.48
N TYR A 78 -6.28 -4.66 13.01
CA TYR A 78 -6.69 -3.30 13.35
C TYR A 78 -7.16 -2.53 12.11
N GLU A 79 -6.38 -2.52 11.05
CA GLU A 79 -6.72 -1.85 9.78
C GLU A 79 -8.07 -2.34 9.25
N LYS A 80 -8.29 -3.65 9.26
CA LYS A 80 -9.58 -4.24 8.89
C LYS A 80 -10.72 -3.71 9.75
N SER A 81 -10.51 -3.57 11.06
CA SER A 81 -11.53 -3.05 12.00
C SER A 81 -11.89 -1.59 11.73
N GLN A 82 -11.01 -0.83 11.05
CA GLN A 82 -11.24 0.56 10.64
C GLN A 82 -11.87 0.67 9.23
N GLY A 83 -12.20 -0.46 8.60
CA GLY A 83 -12.77 -0.50 7.25
C GLY A 83 -11.73 -0.49 6.12
N ILE A 84 -10.45 -0.57 6.44
CA ILE A 84 -9.36 -0.73 5.46
C ILE A 84 -9.29 -2.22 5.10
N THR A 85 -9.59 -2.53 3.85
CA THR A 85 -9.60 -3.91 3.35
C THR A 85 -8.35 -4.27 2.56
N SER A 86 -7.62 -3.24 2.09
CA SER A 86 -6.37 -3.37 1.33
C SER A 86 -5.32 -2.46 1.93
N TYR A 87 -4.14 -3.01 2.21
CA TYR A 87 -3.11 -2.32 2.97
C TYR A 87 -1.72 -2.49 2.33
N CYS A 88 -0.95 -1.41 2.31
CA CYS A 88 0.46 -1.42 1.95
C CYS A 88 1.30 -0.99 3.16
N PRO A 89 1.82 -1.93 3.97
CA PRO A 89 2.73 -1.58 5.04
C PRO A 89 3.92 -0.80 4.49
N THR A 90 4.32 0.25 5.21
CA THR A 90 5.36 1.18 4.77
C THR A 90 6.60 1.02 5.64
N SER A 91 7.75 0.74 5.01
CA SER A 91 9.03 0.65 5.71
C SER A 91 9.63 2.01 6.00
N MET A 92 10.49 2.10 7.02
CA MET A 92 11.36 3.24 7.27
C MET A 92 12.72 3.05 6.57
N THR A 93 13.54 4.12 6.57
CA THR A 93 14.95 4.06 6.13
C THR A 93 15.78 3.36 7.18
N LEU A 94 16.24 2.15 6.89
CA LEU A 94 16.98 1.26 7.78
C LEU A 94 18.16 0.60 7.04
N PRO A 95 19.11 -0.05 7.75
CA PRO A 95 20.15 -0.87 7.14
C PRO A 95 19.56 -1.97 6.24
N LYS A 96 20.31 -2.37 5.21
CA LYS A 96 19.85 -3.37 4.22
C LYS A 96 19.38 -4.66 4.88
N GLU A 97 20.16 -5.17 5.81
CA GLU A 97 19.90 -6.44 6.49
C GLU A 97 18.60 -6.41 7.30
N GLU A 98 18.26 -5.26 7.85
CA GLU A 98 16.99 -5.06 8.58
C GLU A 98 15.83 -4.96 7.59
N LEU A 99 15.97 -4.19 6.50
CA LEU A 99 14.94 -4.09 5.44
C LEU A 99 14.62 -5.45 4.83
N LEU A 100 15.62 -6.31 4.57
CA LEU A 100 15.38 -7.65 4.05
C LEU A 100 14.52 -8.50 5.00
N LYS A 101 14.74 -8.40 6.32
CA LYS A 101 13.93 -9.10 7.34
C LYS A 101 12.50 -8.54 7.38
N ILE A 102 12.34 -7.21 7.37
CA ILE A 102 11.04 -6.54 7.36
C ILE A 102 10.21 -6.98 6.16
N PHE A 103 10.81 -7.01 4.98
CA PHE A 103 10.10 -7.41 3.76
C PHE A 103 9.78 -8.90 3.74
N GLN A 104 10.64 -9.75 4.32
CA GLN A 104 10.34 -11.17 4.51
C GLN A 104 9.13 -11.37 5.44
N THR A 105 8.99 -10.55 6.49
CA THR A 105 7.85 -10.60 7.41
C THR A 105 6.51 -10.44 6.70
N ALA A 106 6.44 -9.51 5.72
CA ALA A 106 5.21 -9.31 4.92
C ALA A 106 4.86 -10.52 4.06
N LYS A 107 5.85 -11.30 3.65
CA LYS A 107 5.66 -12.54 2.91
C LYS A 107 5.19 -13.69 3.81
N ASP A 108 5.69 -13.72 5.05
CA ASP A 108 5.47 -14.82 5.98
C ASP A 108 4.17 -14.68 6.79
N VAL A 109 3.60 -13.47 6.87
CA VAL A 109 2.38 -13.24 7.66
C VAL A 109 1.17 -13.95 7.06
N GLU A 110 0.49 -14.75 7.88
CA GLU A 110 -0.78 -15.37 7.49
C GLU A 110 -1.92 -14.35 7.55
N GLN A 111 -2.72 -14.31 6.49
CA GLN A 111 -3.85 -13.41 6.33
C GLN A 111 -5.14 -14.19 6.14
N ASP A 112 -6.08 -14.00 7.04
CA ASP A 112 -7.43 -14.55 6.96
C ASP A 112 -8.49 -13.44 6.78
N GLU A 113 -9.77 -13.81 6.91
CA GLU A 113 -10.88 -12.87 6.77
C GLU A 113 -10.94 -11.80 7.87
N THR A 114 -10.17 -11.93 8.96
CA THR A 114 -10.10 -10.90 10.02
C THR A 114 -9.05 -9.84 9.74
N CYS A 115 -8.22 -10.02 8.71
CA CYS A 115 -7.12 -9.14 8.33
C CYS A 115 -7.47 -8.24 7.13
N ALA A 116 -6.95 -7.01 7.11
CA ALA A 116 -6.77 -6.27 5.87
C ALA A 116 -5.77 -7.04 4.99
N ARG A 117 -6.03 -7.10 3.69
CA ARG A 117 -5.14 -7.81 2.77
C ARG A 117 -3.93 -6.95 2.40
N ILE A 118 -2.73 -7.47 2.54
CA ILE A 118 -1.54 -6.84 1.97
C ILE A 118 -1.63 -6.94 0.44
N VAL A 119 -1.74 -5.78 -0.22
CA VAL A 119 -1.84 -5.67 -1.68
C VAL A 119 -0.54 -5.18 -2.31
N GLY A 120 0.40 -4.76 -1.50
CA GLY A 120 1.74 -4.32 -1.85
C GLY A 120 2.50 -3.89 -0.61
N ILE A 121 3.74 -3.47 -0.81
CA ILE A 121 4.58 -2.81 0.20
C ILE A 121 4.95 -1.45 -0.34
N ASN A 122 4.94 -0.43 0.51
CA ASN A 122 5.51 0.88 0.23
C ASN A 122 6.91 0.94 0.86
N MET A 123 7.94 1.00 0.02
CA MET A 123 9.32 1.18 0.46
C MET A 123 9.61 2.68 0.56
N GLU A 124 9.49 3.27 1.75
CA GLU A 124 9.80 4.68 1.97
C GLU A 124 11.28 4.84 2.33
N GLY A 125 12.02 5.36 1.38
CA GLY A 125 13.49 5.41 1.44
C GLY A 125 14.14 4.02 1.18
N PRO A 126 15.44 3.93 1.32
CA PRO A 126 16.41 4.90 1.85
C PRO A 126 16.87 5.98 0.86
N PHE A 127 16.24 6.15 -0.27
CA PHE A 127 16.64 7.02 -1.38
C PHE A 127 16.11 8.45 -1.23
N LEU A 128 16.30 9.03 -0.03
CA LEU A 128 15.73 10.32 0.37
C LEU A 128 16.78 11.43 0.38
N ASP A 129 16.33 12.70 0.32
CA ASP A 129 17.21 13.85 0.51
C ASP A 129 17.48 14.04 2.02
N PRO A 130 18.75 14.03 2.46
CA PRO A 130 19.11 14.26 3.86
C PRO A 130 18.54 15.58 4.44
N VAL A 131 18.40 16.60 3.60
CA VAL A 131 17.85 17.91 4.01
C VAL A 131 16.35 17.83 4.32
N LYS A 132 15.65 16.88 3.70
CA LYS A 132 14.20 16.66 3.85
C LYS A 132 13.84 15.30 4.46
N LYS A 133 14.77 14.70 5.17
CA LYS A 133 14.65 13.34 5.72
C LYS A 133 13.51 13.16 6.73
N GLY A 134 12.98 14.22 7.34
CA GLY A 134 11.97 14.09 8.39
C GLY A 134 12.44 13.21 9.56
N ALA A 135 11.67 12.20 9.90
CA ALA A 135 11.96 11.25 10.96
C ALA A 135 13.00 10.17 10.59
N HIS A 136 13.37 10.04 9.32
CA HIS A 136 14.32 9.04 8.87
C HIS A 136 15.74 9.28 9.43
N VAL A 137 16.46 8.19 9.73
CA VAL A 137 17.82 8.26 10.25
C VAL A 137 18.80 8.57 9.13
N GLU A 138 19.48 9.73 9.21
CA GLU A 138 20.36 10.24 8.16
C GLU A 138 21.46 9.26 7.77
N GLY A 139 22.04 8.56 8.75
CA GLY A 139 23.13 7.60 8.52
C GLY A 139 22.75 6.39 7.65
N TYR A 140 21.46 6.17 7.40
CA TYR A 140 20.97 5.08 6.56
C TYR A 140 20.46 5.55 5.20
N ILE A 141 20.40 6.87 4.98
CA ILE A 141 20.06 7.46 3.69
C ILE A 141 21.17 7.13 2.69
N ARG A 142 20.77 6.79 1.47
CA ARG A 142 21.69 6.43 0.40
C ARG A 142 21.18 6.92 -0.95
N LYS A 143 22.08 6.99 -1.92
CA LYS A 143 21.72 7.24 -3.31
C LYS A 143 20.83 6.10 -3.83
N PRO A 144 19.91 6.39 -4.76
CA PRO A 144 19.14 5.36 -5.47
C PRO A 144 20.07 4.29 -6.06
N ASP A 145 19.68 3.04 -5.82
CA ASP A 145 20.48 1.86 -6.14
C ASP A 145 19.53 0.74 -6.57
N ILE A 146 19.56 0.41 -7.86
CA ILE A 146 18.66 -0.57 -8.50
C ILE A 146 18.87 -1.97 -7.92
N GLU A 147 20.15 -2.37 -7.70
CA GLU A 147 20.47 -3.69 -7.16
C GLU A 147 20.02 -3.82 -5.69
N PHE A 148 20.11 -2.73 -4.93
CA PHE A 148 19.56 -2.69 -3.58
C PHE A 148 18.04 -2.88 -3.58
N PHE A 149 17.33 -2.15 -4.45
CA PHE A 149 15.88 -2.30 -4.61
C PHE A 149 15.50 -3.73 -5.03
N ARG A 150 16.19 -4.29 -6.03
CA ARG A 150 15.92 -5.64 -6.51
C ARG A 150 16.09 -6.68 -5.41
N ALA A 151 17.15 -6.57 -4.59
CA ALA A 151 17.36 -7.45 -3.44
C ALA A 151 16.23 -7.32 -2.40
N CYS A 152 15.77 -6.09 -2.12
CA CYS A 152 14.64 -5.84 -1.23
C CYS A 152 13.33 -6.42 -1.80
N ASN A 153 13.08 -6.23 -3.09
CA ASN A 153 11.87 -6.73 -3.74
C ASN A 153 11.85 -8.26 -3.85
N GLU A 154 13.02 -8.90 -4.01
CA GLU A 154 13.16 -10.35 -3.95
C GLU A 154 12.82 -10.89 -2.55
N ALA A 155 13.34 -10.27 -1.48
CA ALA A 155 13.01 -10.62 -0.12
C ALA A 155 11.50 -10.47 0.17
N ALA A 156 10.88 -9.43 -0.40
CA ALA A 156 9.44 -9.19 -0.34
C ALA A 156 8.61 -10.14 -1.22
N GLY A 157 9.22 -11.08 -1.97
CA GLY A 157 8.50 -11.92 -2.94
C GLY A 157 7.85 -11.15 -4.08
N GLY A 158 8.39 -9.99 -4.48
CA GLY A 158 7.86 -9.12 -5.54
C GLY A 158 6.70 -8.22 -5.10
N MET A 159 6.49 -8.07 -3.79
CA MET A 159 5.37 -7.28 -3.25
C MET A 159 5.67 -5.79 -3.11
N ILE A 160 6.88 -5.29 -3.32
CA ILE A 160 7.12 -3.85 -3.32
C ILE A 160 6.44 -3.24 -4.54
N LYS A 161 5.39 -2.44 -4.29
CA LYS A 161 4.58 -1.80 -5.34
C LYS A 161 4.77 -0.29 -5.42
N LEU A 162 5.26 0.32 -4.32
CA LEU A 162 5.59 1.72 -4.25
C LEU A 162 7.02 1.90 -3.72
N VAL A 163 7.74 2.88 -4.26
CA VAL A 163 9.03 3.34 -3.73
C VAL A 163 8.98 4.85 -3.62
N THR A 164 9.17 5.36 -2.41
CA THR A 164 9.30 6.81 -2.20
C THR A 164 10.77 7.21 -2.28
N LEU A 165 11.09 8.14 -3.18
CA LEU A 165 12.43 8.67 -3.37
C LEU A 165 12.46 10.17 -3.63
N ALA A 166 13.63 10.77 -3.40
CA ALA A 166 13.91 12.17 -3.70
C ALA A 166 14.56 12.30 -5.10
N PRO A 167 13.90 12.94 -6.09
CA PRO A 167 14.39 13.01 -7.47
C PRO A 167 15.66 13.86 -7.64
N ASN A 168 16.00 14.71 -6.67
CA ASN A 168 17.24 15.52 -6.66
C ASN A 168 18.48 14.73 -6.19
N MET A 169 18.32 13.48 -5.79
CA MET A 169 19.47 12.64 -5.46
C MET A 169 20.16 12.13 -6.73
N GLU A 170 21.48 12.09 -6.70
CA GLU A 170 22.28 11.52 -7.80
C GLU A 170 21.89 10.05 -8.04
N GLY A 171 21.59 9.69 -9.29
CA GLY A 171 21.12 8.36 -9.69
C GLY A 171 19.60 8.19 -9.73
N SER A 172 18.83 9.17 -9.25
CA SER A 172 17.37 9.08 -9.23
C SER A 172 16.76 8.97 -10.63
N GLU A 173 17.28 9.73 -11.59
CA GLU A 173 16.76 9.69 -12.97
C GLU A 173 16.95 8.30 -13.60
N GLU A 174 18.10 7.68 -13.41
CA GLU A 174 18.37 6.33 -13.90
C GLU A 174 17.47 5.30 -13.22
N PHE A 175 17.34 5.39 -11.89
CA PHE A 175 16.45 4.53 -11.10
C PHE A 175 15.01 4.61 -11.60
N ILE A 176 14.48 5.82 -11.78
CA ILE A 176 13.13 6.08 -12.28
C ILE A 176 12.96 5.50 -13.68
N ARG A 177 13.89 5.79 -14.60
CA ARG A 177 13.83 5.33 -15.98
C ARG A 177 13.81 3.80 -16.08
N GLU A 178 14.59 3.13 -15.26
CA GLU A 178 14.72 1.67 -15.29
C GLU A 178 13.50 0.99 -14.66
N LEU A 179 12.96 1.54 -13.56
CA LEU A 179 11.99 0.82 -12.71
C LEU A 179 10.54 1.30 -12.84
N HIS A 180 10.24 2.38 -13.56
CA HIS A 180 8.89 2.96 -13.60
C HIS A 180 7.80 2.02 -14.15
N ASN A 181 8.16 0.97 -14.89
CA ASN A 181 7.22 -0.06 -15.35
C ASN A 181 7.07 -1.23 -14.36
N GLU A 182 7.97 -1.35 -13.39
CA GLU A 182 7.98 -2.44 -12.40
C GLU A 182 7.34 -2.00 -11.07
N VAL A 183 7.52 -0.74 -10.69
CA VAL A 183 7.08 -0.18 -9.40
C VAL A 183 6.59 1.26 -9.55
N VAL A 184 5.59 1.64 -8.78
CA VAL A 184 5.14 3.05 -8.73
C VAL A 184 6.19 3.88 -7.98
N ILE A 185 6.68 4.92 -8.63
CA ILE A 185 7.60 5.87 -8.01
C ILE A 185 6.80 7.00 -7.37
N SER A 186 6.94 7.14 -6.06
CA SER A 186 6.38 8.23 -5.25
C SER A 186 7.48 9.26 -4.99
N ILE A 187 7.23 10.51 -5.33
CA ILE A 187 8.16 11.61 -5.07
C ILE A 187 7.90 12.13 -3.67
N GLY A 188 8.89 12.00 -2.79
CA GLY A 188 8.78 12.43 -1.41
C GLY A 188 10.14 12.71 -0.77
N HIS A 189 10.14 13.37 0.40
CA HIS A 189 11.33 13.69 1.17
C HIS A 189 12.42 14.37 0.33
N THR A 190 12.02 15.39 -0.45
CA THR A 190 12.88 16.03 -1.44
C THR A 190 12.90 17.55 -1.30
N ALA A 191 14.03 18.16 -1.61
CA ALA A 191 14.17 19.60 -1.83
C ALA A 191 14.07 19.96 -3.33
N ALA A 192 13.69 19.04 -4.20
CA ALA A 192 13.50 19.29 -5.62
C ALA A 192 12.43 20.34 -5.87
N ASP A 193 12.64 21.17 -6.86
CA ASP A 193 11.63 22.08 -7.38
C ASP A 193 10.71 21.41 -8.41
N LEU A 194 9.64 22.10 -8.80
CA LEU A 194 8.65 21.57 -9.73
C LEU A 194 9.24 21.21 -11.10
N SER A 195 10.30 21.88 -11.54
CA SER A 195 10.94 21.59 -12.84
C SER A 195 11.56 20.20 -12.85
N LEU A 196 12.24 19.83 -11.77
CA LEU A 196 12.85 18.52 -11.62
C LEU A 196 11.79 17.41 -11.43
N ILE A 197 10.71 17.71 -10.71
CA ILE A 197 9.58 16.79 -10.55
C ILE A 197 8.95 16.47 -11.91
N HIS A 198 8.75 17.46 -12.78
CA HIS A 198 8.21 17.27 -14.13
C HIS A 198 9.11 16.44 -15.04
N ILE A 199 10.42 16.55 -14.91
CA ILE A 199 11.39 15.70 -15.65
C ILE A 199 11.30 14.25 -15.16
N SER A 200 10.98 14.04 -13.89
CA SER A 200 10.80 12.73 -13.28
C SER A 200 9.43 12.10 -13.57
N GLU A 201 8.53 12.80 -14.28
CA GLU A 201 7.19 12.34 -14.69
C GLU A 201 7.17 11.78 -16.14
N PRO A 202 7.82 10.68 -16.48
CA PRO A 202 7.51 9.99 -17.72
C PRO A 202 6.17 9.23 -17.64
N THR A 203 5.59 9.14 -16.44
CA THR A 203 4.33 8.42 -16.18
C THR A 203 3.41 9.27 -15.32
N ARG A 204 2.34 9.79 -15.91
CA ARG A 204 1.30 10.64 -15.33
C ARG A 204 0.38 9.88 -14.32
N ARG A 205 0.97 9.14 -13.39
CA ARG A 205 0.29 8.50 -12.25
C ARG A 205 1.10 8.73 -10.98
N SER A 206 1.47 9.99 -10.72
CA SER A 206 2.11 10.35 -9.49
C SER A 206 1.06 10.82 -8.49
N TYR A 207 0.95 10.14 -7.37
CA TYR A 207 0.33 10.68 -6.18
C TYR A 207 1.38 11.50 -5.45
N ILE A 208 1.12 12.79 -5.22
CA ILE A 208 1.96 13.62 -4.36
C ILE A 208 1.49 13.32 -2.94
N SER A 209 2.36 12.71 -2.15
CA SER A 209 2.20 12.60 -0.70
C SER A 209 2.84 13.83 -0.07
N TYR A 210 2.10 14.55 0.76
CA TYR A 210 2.60 15.70 1.56
C TYR A 210 3.22 15.21 2.85
#